data_59e7cea0a8e0ddc1eaa1a4f77d793eec
#
_entry.id   59e7cea0a8e0ddc1eaa1a4f77d793eec
#
_cell.length_a   1.000
_cell.length_b   1.000
_cell.length_c   1.000
_cell.angle_alpha   90.00
_cell.angle_beta   90.00
_cell.angle_gamma   90.00
#
_symmetry.space_group_name_H-M   'P 1'
#
loop_
_entity.id
_entity.type
_entity.pdbx_description
1 polymer ?
#
loop_
_entity_poly.entity_id
_entity_poly.type
_entity_poly.pdbx_seq_one_letter_code
_entity_poly.pdbx_strand_id
1 'polypeptide(L)' 'MVYTIGEMAKMLGVPASTLRDYDKEGLLPFVARSSGGIRQFRESDIEWLRVIGCMKKAGMSIKDIRQELKQQPEG' A
#
# COMPACT_ATOMS: atom_id res chain seq x y z
N MET A 1 11.42 -11.97 1.45
CA MET A 1 10.55 -12.30 2.57
C MET A 1 9.17 -11.72 2.34
N VAL A 2 8.11 -12.43 2.73
CA VAL A 2 6.75 -12.02 2.48
C VAL A 2 6.05 -11.72 3.79
N TYR A 3 5.24 -10.66 3.82
CA TYR A 3 4.52 -10.23 5.01
C TYR A 3 3.03 -10.26 4.75
N THR A 4 2.26 -10.55 5.80
CA THR A 4 0.80 -10.43 5.74
C THR A 4 0.40 -8.97 5.89
N ILE A 5 -0.88 -8.67 5.59
CA ILE A 5 -1.38 -7.30 5.76
C ILE A 5 -1.31 -6.87 7.23
N GLY A 6 -1.55 -7.79 8.16
CA GLY A 6 -1.45 -7.49 9.58
C GLY A 6 -0.02 -7.16 10.00
N GLU A 7 0.94 -7.93 9.50
CA GLU A 7 2.35 -7.68 9.79
C GLU A 7 2.80 -6.36 9.20
N MET A 8 2.38 -6.07 7.98
CA MET A 8 2.73 -4.83 7.31
C MET A 8 2.15 -3.62 8.04
N ALA A 9 0.90 -3.72 8.48
CA ALA A 9 0.24 -2.67 9.25
C ALA A 9 1.00 -2.39 10.55
N LYS A 10 1.43 -3.44 11.21
CA LYS A 10 2.19 -3.31 12.45
C LYS A 10 3.53 -2.63 12.21
N MET A 11 4.22 -3.00 11.15
CA MET A 11 5.50 -2.41 10.79
C MET A 11 5.37 -0.93 10.44
N LEU A 12 4.27 -0.55 9.83
CA LEU A 12 4.02 0.83 9.43
C LEU A 12 3.37 1.67 10.53
N GLY A 13 2.92 1.02 11.61
CA GLY A 13 2.26 1.72 12.70
C GLY A 13 0.86 2.22 12.35
N VAL A 14 0.16 1.54 11.45
CA VAL A 14 -1.19 1.91 11.04
C VAL A 14 -2.14 0.73 11.23
N PRO A 15 -3.46 0.98 11.33
CA PRO A 15 -4.43 -0.11 11.40
C PRO A 15 -4.44 -0.93 10.09
N ALA A 16 -4.71 -2.22 10.20
CA ALA A 16 -4.82 -3.07 9.01
C ALA A 16 -5.95 -2.60 8.09
N SER A 17 -7.01 -2.02 8.66
CA SER A 17 -8.11 -1.48 7.86
C SER A 17 -7.64 -0.39 6.90
N THR A 18 -6.63 0.39 7.30
CA THR A 18 -6.05 1.42 6.42
C THR A 18 -5.45 0.80 5.17
N LEU A 19 -4.72 -0.30 5.33
CA LEU A 19 -4.11 -0.98 4.20
C LEU A 19 -5.17 -1.64 3.30
N ARG A 20 -6.24 -2.15 3.91
CA ARG A 20 -7.35 -2.71 3.15
C ARG A 20 -8.04 -1.64 2.31
N ASP A 21 -8.19 -0.45 2.86
CA ASP A 21 -8.78 0.68 2.13
C ASP A 21 -7.89 1.07 0.96
N TYR A 22 -6.58 1.09 1.15
CA TYR A 22 -5.66 1.39 0.06
C TYR A 22 -5.80 0.38 -1.07
N ASP A 23 -5.89 -0.90 -0.72
CA ASP A 23 -6.06 -1.95 -1.72
C ASP A 23 -7.41 -1.80 -2.45
N LYS A 24 -8.46 -1.52 -1.71
CA LYS A 24 -9.79 -1.33 -2.27
C LYS A 24 -9.83 -0.17 -3.25
N GLU A 25 -9.07 0.87 -2.98
CA GLU A 25 -9.01 2.06 -3.82
C GLU A 25 -8.01 1.92 -4.98
N GLY A 26 -7.40 0.76 -5.13
CA GLY A 26 -6.49 0.51 -6.23
C GLY A 26 -5.09 1.08 -6.04
N LEU A 27 -4.69 1.40 -4.82
CA LEU A 27 -3.36 1.94 -4.56
C LEU A 27 -2.29 0.86 -4.47
N LEU A 28 -2.68 -0.41 -4.44
CA LEU A 28 -1.75 -1.53 -4.28
C LEU A 28 -1.87 -2.53 -5.44
N PRO A 29 -1.69 -2.07 -6.69
CA PRO A 29 -1.80 -2.98 -7.83
C PRO A 29 -0.65 -3.98 -7.92
N PHE A 30 0.44 -3.72 -7.22
CA PHE A 30 1.64 -4.55 -7.22
C PHE A 30 1.58 -5.68 -6.20
N VAL A 31 0.57 -5.71 -5.34
CA VAL A 31 0.47 -6.71 -4.28
C VAL A 31 0.00 -8.04 -4.85
N ALA A 32 0.83 -9.06 -4.70
CA ALA A 32 0.47 -10.40 -5.12
C ALA A 32 -0.47 -11.04 -4.11
N ARG A 33 -1.26 -12.00 -4.59
CA ARG A 33 -2.13 -12.78 -3.73
C ARG A 33 -1.72 -14.24 -3.78
N SER A 34 -1.78 -14.91 -2.64
CA SER A 34 -1.54 -16.35 -2.59
C SER A 34 -2.72 -17.08 -3.22
N SER A 35 -2.60 -18.39 -3.38
CA SER A 35 -3.67 -19.23 -3.94
C SER A 35 -4.95 -19.14 -3.11
N GLY A 36 -4.84 -18.79 -1.83
CA GLY A 36 -6.02 -18.59 -0.98
C GLY A 36 -6.58 -17.17 -1.01
N GLY A 37 -6.06 -16.31 -1.88
CA GLY A 37 -6.50 -14.93 -1.96
C GLY A 37 -5.94 -14.01 -0.90
N ILE A 38 -4.95 -14.47 -0.14
CA ILE A 38 -4.31 -13.69 0.91
C ILE A 38 -3.24 -12.79 0.28
N ARG A 39 -3.28 -11.51 0.63
CA ARG A 39 -2.32 -10.54 0.11
C ARG A 39 -0.94 -10.79 0.68
N GLN A 40 0.07 -10.72 -0.19
CA GLN A 40 1.46 -10.93 0.19
C GLN A 40 2.25 -9.67 -0.13
N PHE A 41 2.80 -9.07 0.91
CA PHE A 41 3.62 -7.86 0.77
C PHE A 41 5.10 -8.22 0.81
N ARG A 42 5.89 -7.46 0.07
CA ARG A 42 7.35 -7.63 0.04
C ARG A 42 8.02 -6.44 0.72
N GLU A 43 9.31 -6.58 0.97
CA GLU A 43 10.07 -5.49 1.60
C GLU A 43 10.02 -4.21 0.77
N SER A 44 10.07 -4.32 -0.55
CA SER A 44 9.99 -3.15 -1.42
C SER A 44 8.64 -2.43 -1.29
N ASP A 45 7.61 -3.15 -0.90
CA ASP A 45 6.29 -2.55 -0.74
C ASP A 45 6.20 -1.67 0.51
N ILE A 46 7.10 -1.87 1.48
CA ILE A 46 7.15 -1.05 2.68
C ILE A 46 7.41 0.41 2.32
N GLU A 47 8.39 0.65 1.47
CA GLU A 47 8.72 2.00 1.03
C GLU A 47 7.55 2.63 0.28
N TRP A 48 6.91 1.85 -0.58
CA TRP A 48 5.75 2.31 -1.32
C TRP A 48 4.63 2.76 -0.40
N LEU A 49 4.35 1.94 0.61
CA LEU A 49 3.30 2.25 1.58
C LEU A 49 3.67 3.46 2.44
N ARG A 50 4.95 3.65 2.74
CA ARG A 50 5.41 4.83 3.46
C ARG A 50 5.17 6.09 2.65
N VAL A 51 5.43 6.04 1.36
CA VAL A 51 5.17 7.16 0.47
C VAL A 51 3.67 7.51 0.48
N ILE A 52 2.82 6.50 0.38
CA ILE A 52 1.37 6.71 0.45
C ILE A 52 0.98 7.35 1.79
N GLY A 53 1.55 6.86 2.88
CA GLY A 53 1.28 7.41 4.19
C GLY A 53 1.71 8.86 4.33
N CYS A 54 2.87 9.22 3.76
CA CYS A 54 3.34 10.60 3.74
C CYS A 54 2.40 11.51 2.97
N MET A 55 1.92 11.06 1.83
CA MET A 55 0.98 11.83 1.03
C MET A 55 -0.32 12.06 1.79
N LYS A 56 -0.80 11.06 2.51
CA LYS A 56 -2.00 11.20 3.34
C LYS A 56 -1.79 12.22 4.45
N LYS A 57 -0.63 12.21 5.08
CA LYS A 57 -0.30 13.18 6.12
C LYS A 57 -0.21 14.60 5.57
N ALA A 58 0.16 14.72 4.31
CA ALA A 58 0.22 16.03 3.62
C ALA A 58 -1.17 16.54 3.23
N GLY A 59 -2.22 15.77 3.51
CA GLY A 59 -3.58 16.18 3.21
C GLY A 59 -4.08 15.77 1.84
N MET A 60 -3.35 14.92 1.14
CA MET A 60 -3.81 14.45 -0.18
C MET A 60 -4.93 13.43 -0.03
N SER A 61 -5.92 13.51 -0.92
CA SER A 61 -6.97 12.52 -0.98
C SER A 61 -6.44 11.22 -1.61
N ILE A 62 -7.15 10.12 -1.40
CA ILE A 62 -6.77 8.85 -2.01
C ILE A 62 -6.77 8.96 -3.53
N LYS A 63 -7.73 9.70 -4.08
CA LYS A 63 -7.81 9.93 -5.51
C LYS A 63 -6.56 10.66 -6.04
N ASP A 64 -6.12 11.68 -5.31
CA ASP A 64 -4.92 12.44 -5.68
C ASP A 64 -3.67 11.56 -5.61
N ILE A 65 -3.57 10.76 -4.56
CA ILE A 65 -2.44 9.84 -4.40
C ILE A 65 -2.40 8.85 -5.57
N ARG A 66 -3.54 8.32 -5.95
CA ARG A 66 -3.62 7.36 -7.05
C ARG A 66 -3.16 7.98 -8.36
N GLN A 67 -3.54 9.22 -8.62
CA GLN A 67 -3.10 9.91 -9.81
C GLN A 67 -1.60 10.16 -9.80
N GLU A 68 -1.06 10.56 -8.66
CA GLU A 68 0.37 10.81 -8.52
C GLU A 68 1.16 9.53 -8.78
N LEU A 69 0.69 8.40 -8.27
CA LEU A 69 1.36 7.13 -8.48
C LEU A 69 1.31 6.67 -9.94
N LYS A 70 0.25 7.01 -10.65
CA LYS A 70 0.13 6.67 -12.08
C LYS A 70 1.10 7.47 -12.93
N GLN A 71 1.49 8.65 -12.49
CA GLN A 71 2.41 9.50 -13.22
C GLN A 71 3.87 9.13 -12.99
N GLN A 72 4.14 8.22 -12.07
CA GLN A 72 5.50 7.77 -11.84
C GLN A 72 5.99 6.97 -13.03
N PRO A 73 7.13 7.31 -13.59
CA PRO A 73 7.68 6.50 -14.68
C PRO A 73 8.06 5.14 -14.14
N GLU A 74 7.74 4.12 -14.90
CA GLU A 74 8.18 2.78 -14.56
C GLU A 74 9.69 2.72 -14.78
N GLY A 75 10.38 2.60 -13.69
CA GLY A 75 11.82 2.65 -13.67
C GLY A 75 12.51 1.46 -14.11
#